data_b887ef5e5d90bfae1ef6e95c25d745b2
#
_entry.id   b887ef5e5d90bfae1ef6e95c25d745b2
#
_cell.length_a   1.000
_cell.length_b   1.000
_cell.length_c   1.000
_cell.angle_alpha   90.00
_cell.angle_beta   90.00
_cell.angle_gamma   90.00
#
_symmetry.space_group_name_H-M   'P 1'
#
loop_
_entity.id
_entity.type
_entity.pdbx_description
1 polymer ?
#
loop_
_entity_poly.entity_id
_entity_poly.type
_entity_poly.pdbx_seq_one_letter_code
_entity_poly.pdbx_strand_id
1 'polypeptide(L)'
;METMQHLIHIVILLSCTASLVQAQTVYHVNIKLEGMIDPGVSAFIERVIEDAEADEVDAIVFEIDTFGGRVDAATVIRDAILDANALTIAFVNKRAISAGALISLACDKIVMTQASTMGATTPVDGSGTKGSDKTVSYM
;
A
#
# COMPACT_ATOMS: atom_id res chain seq x y z
N MET A 1 -38.76 35.24 -28.62
CA MET A 1 -37.38 34.74 -28.92
C MET A 1 -36.48 34.83 -27.70
N GLU A 2 -36.49 35.90 -26.93
CA GLU A 2 -35.64 36.04 -25.73
C GLU A 2 -35.90 34.99 -24.63
N THR A 3 -37.17 34.67 -24.34
CA THR A 3 -37.53 33.66 -23.31
C THR A 3 -36.99 32.27 -23.64
N MET A 4 -36.93 31.91 -24.90
CA MET A 4 -36.42 30.63 -25.36
C MET A 4 -34.89 30.56 -25.25
N GLN A 5 -34.20 31.68 -25.47
CA GLN A 5 -32.75 31.78 -25.25
C GLN A 5 -32.37 31.67 -23.77
N HIS A 6 -33.12 32.29 -22.89
CA HIS A 6 -32.88 32.16 -21.43
C HIS A 6 -33.11 30.76 -20.95
N LEU A 7 -34.12 30.03 -21.47
CA LEU A 7 -34.36 28.64 -21.10
C LEU A 7 -33.19 27.73 -21.56
N ILE A 8 -32.64 27.95 -22.74
CA ILE A 8 -31.48 27.20 -23.25
C ILE A 8 -30.24 27.45 -22.40
N HIS A 9 -29.99 28.69 -21.97
CA HIS A 9 -28.87 29.02 -21.10
C HIS A 9 -29.00 28.38 -19.71
N ILE A 10 -30.20 28.34 -19.16
CA ILE A 10 -30.47 27.70 -17.85
C ILE A 10 -30.25 26.17 -17.95
N VAL A 11 -30.68 25.54 -19.03
CA VAL A 11 -30.46 24.08 -19.23
C VAL A 11 -28.99 23.78 -19.43
N ILE A 12 -28.24 24.61 -20.14
CA ILE A 12 -26.79 24.44 -20.31
C ILE A 12 -26.04 24.66 -18.99
N LEU A 13 -26.45 25.65 -18.17
CA LEU A 13 -25.85 25.88 -16.86
C LEU A 13 -26.14 24.71 -15.88
N LEU A 14 -27.35 24.15 -15.91
CA LEU A 14 -27.70 23.00 -15.08
C LEU A 14 -26.97 21.72 -15.49
N SER A 15 -26.66 21.55 -16.78
CA SER A 15 -25.92 20.37 -17.24
C SER A 15 -24.40 20.43 -16.92
N CYS A 16 -23.87 21.62 -16.63
CA CYS A 16 -22.44 21.80 -16.33
C CYS A 16 -22.08 21.55 -14.86
N THR A 17 -23.07 21.36 -13.96
CA THR A 17 -22.83 21.16 -12.52
C THR A 17 -22.97 19.72 -12.05
N ALA A 18 -23.20 18.76 -12.95
CA ALA A 18 -23.08 17.34 -12.62
C ALA A 18 -21.59 16.98 -12.54
N SER A 19 -20.89 17.48 -11.52
CA SER A 19 -19.63 16.88 -11.09
C SER A 19 -19.93 15.44 -10.73
N LEU A 20 -19.56 14.50 -11.58
CA LEU A 20 -19.58 13.09 -11.27
C LEU A 20 -18.66 12.91 -10.06
N VAL A 21 -19.21 12.80 -8.87
CA VAL A 21 -18.50 12.32 -7.70
C VAL A 21 -18.23 10.86 -8.01
N GLN A 22 -17.05 10.59 -8.53
CA GLN A 22 -16.59 9.22 -8.74
C GLN A 22 -16.27 8.65 -7.37
N ALA A 23 -16.98 7.61 -6.98
CA ALA A 23 -16.67 6.90 -5.74
C ALA A 23 -15.28 6.25 -5.92
N GLN A 24 -14.38 6.51 -4.98
CA GLN A 24 -13.07 5.86 -4.96
C GLN A 24 -13.22 4.46 -4.36
N THR A 25 -12.63 3.47 -5.01
CA THR A 25 -12.58 2.09 -4.53
C THR A 25 -11.24 1.87 -3.86
N VAL A 26 -11.26 1.46 -2.59
CA VAL A 26 -10.05 1.24 -1.78
C VAL A 26 -10.06 -0.17 -1.20
N TYR A 27 -9.00 -0.94 -1.46
CA TYR A 27 -8.75 -2.20 -0.78
C TYR A 27 -7.98 -1.97 0.51
N HIS A 28 -8.54 -2.45 1.63
CA HIS A 28 -7.86 -2.46 2.92
C HIS A 28 -7.34 -3.87 3.22
N VAL A 29 -6.02 -4.02 3.18
CA VAL A 29 -5.32 -5.28 3.43
C VAL A 29 -4.71 -5.26 4.82
N ASN A 30 -5.17 -6.15 5.68
CA ASN A 30 -4.65 -6.21 7.03
C ASN A 30 -3.46 -7.18 7.13
N ILE A 31 -2.26 -6.64 7.19
CA ILE A 31 -1.02 -7.39 7.47
C ILE A 31 -0.79 -7.41 8.98
N LYS A 32 -1.75 -7.92 9.73
CA LYS A 32 -1.57 -8.23 11.15
C LYS A 32 -0.82 -9.54 11.27
N LEU A 33 0.47 -9.44 11.39
CA LEU A 33 1.31 -10.60 11.58
C LEU A 33 1.69 -10.69 13.05
N GLU A 34 0.90 -11.41 13.81
CA GLU A 34 1.34 -11.98 15.10
C GLU A 34 2.50 -12.97 14.89
N GLY A 35 2.86 -13.24 13.63
CA GLY A 35 3.92 -14.11 13.17
C GLY A 35 4.95 -13.42 12.29
N MET A 36 5.87 -14.21 11.74
CA MET A 36 6.88 -13.73 10.79
C MET A 36 6.28 -13.54 9.41
N ILE A 37 6.75 -12.52 8.68
CA ILE A 37 6.57 -12.43 7.24
C ILE A 37 7.26 -13.63 6.59
N ASP A 38 6.49 -14.48 5.93
CA ASP A 38 6.90 -15.73 5.33
C ASP A 38 6.38 -15.88 3.89
N PRO A 39 6.76 -16.95 3.16
CA PRO A 39 6.29 -17.16 1.79
C PRO A 39 4.76 -17.29 1.64
N GLY A 40 4.05 -17.69 2.68
CA GLY A 40 2.58 -17.73 2.65
C GLY A 40 1.98 -16.33 2.61
N VAL A 41 2.57 -15.42 3.37
CA VAL A 41 2.17 -14.01 3.39
C VAL A 41 2.52 -13.33 2.06
N SER A 42 3.71 -13.56 1.50
CA SER A 42 4.07 -12.97 0.21
C SER A 42 3.11 -13.43 -0.90
N ALA A 43 2.83 -14.73 -1.01
CA ALA A 43 1.88 -15.24 -1.98
C ALA A 43 0.44 -14.72 -1.78
N PHE A 44 0.05 -14.41 -0.54
CA PHE A 44 -1.23 -13.76 -0.24
C PHE A 44 -1.25 -12.32 -0.75
N ILE A 45 -0.20 -11.54 -0.47
CA ILE A 45 -0.11 -10.13 -0.89
C ILE A 45 -0.06 -10.01 -2.42
N GLU A 46 0.71 -10.86 -3.11
CA GLU A 46 0.73 -10.89 -4.59
C GLU A 46 -0.69 -11.07 -5.14
N ARG A 47 -1.45 -12.06 -4.65
CA ARG A 47 -2.84 -12.27 -5.10
C ARG A 47 -3.75 -11.08 -4.79
N VAL A 48 -3.61 -10.46 -3.63
CA VAL A 48 -4.43 -9.27 -3.28
C VAL A 48 -4.13 -8.11 -4.22
N ILE A 49 -2.87 -7.90 -4.60
CA ILE A 49 -2.50 -6.87 -5.57
C ILE A 49 -3.07 -7.22 -6.96
N GLU A 50 -2.95 -8.47 -7.41
CA GLU A 50 -3.56 -8.93 -8.67
C GLU A 50 -5.09 -8.74 -8.68
N ASP A 51 -5.78 -9.10 -7.61
CA ASP A 51 -7.23 -8.90 -7.47
C ASP A 51 -7.60 -7.41 -7.49
N ALA A 52 -6.83 -6.56 -6.80
CA ALA A 52 -7.03 -5.12 -6.77
C ALA A 52 -6.83 -4.47 -8.15
N GLU A 53 -5.82 -4.92 -8.90
CA GLU A 53 -5.58 -4.47 -10.27
C GLU A 53 -6.73 -4.90 -11.21
N ALA A 54 -7.24 -6.13 -11.06
CA ALA A 54 -8.37 -6.63 -11.85
C ALA A 54 -9.66 -5.86 -11.56
N ASP A 55 -9.83 -5.39 -10.34
CA ASP A 55 -10.99 -4.59 -9.91
C ASP A 55 -10.79 -3.08 -10.15
N GLU A 56 -9.66 -2.68 -10.74
CA GLU A 56 -9.31 -1.27 -11.05
C GLU A 56 -9.47 -0.33 -9.84
N VAL A 57 -8.98 -0.75 -8.66
CA VAL A 57 -9.12 0.05 -7.44
C VAL A 57 -8.23 1.29 -7.47
N ASP A 58 -8.68 2.38 -6.85
CA ASP A 58 -7.90 3.62 -6.76
C ASP A 58 -6.73 3.54 -5.78
N ALA A 59 -6.84 2.72 -4.74
CA ALA A 59 -5.79 2.57 -3.74
C ALA A 59 -5.85 1.23 -3.00
N ILE A 60 -4.68 0.78 -2.53
CA ILE A 60 -4.51 -0.36 -1.63
C ILE A 60 -3.90 0.14 -0.33
N VAL A 61 -4.55 -0.10 0.79
CA VAL A 61 -4.05 0.26 2.12
C VAL A 61 -3.58 -0.99 2.83
N PHE A 62 -2.28 -1.07 3.09
CA PHE A 62 -1.66 -2.14 3.88
C PHE A 62 -1.57 -1.70 5.34
N GLU A 63 -2.43 -2.25 6.21
CA GLU A 63 -2.31 -2.04 7.66
C GLU A 63 -1.20 -2.91 8.22
N ILE A 64 -0.14 -2.30 8.77
CA ILE A 64 1.09 -2.98 9.18
C ILE A 64 1.25 -2.91 10.70
N ASP A 65 1.33 -4.09 11.33
CA ASP A 65 1.76 -4.28 12.72
C ASP A 65 2.58 -5.56 12.82
N THR A 66 3.90 -5.50 12.59
CA THR A 66 4.78 -6.65 12.52
C THR A 66 6.17 -6.40 13.10
N PHE A 67 6.77 -7.44 13.66
CA PHE A 67 8.18 -7.47 14.04
C PHE A 67 9.12 -7.84 12.88
N GLY A 68 8.58 -8.19 11.70
CA GLY A 68 9.35 -8.54 10.52
C GLY A 68 9.26 -10.01 10.15
N GLY A 69 10.27 -10.52 9.47
CA GLY A 69 10.31 -11.90 9.01
C GLY A 69 11.40 -12.16 8.00
N ARG A 70 11.15 -13.07 7.08
CA ARG A 70 12.12 -13.53 6.07
C ARG A 70 12.37 -12.45 5.02
N VAL A 71 13.65 -12.25 4.70
CA VAL A 71 14.10 -11.29 3.69
C VAL A 71 13.57 -11.63 2.31
N ASP A 72 13.61 -12.92 1.93
CA ASP A 72 13.11 -13.39 0.63
C ASP A 72 11.60 -13.10 0.44
N ALA A 73 10.78 -13.41 1.44
CA ALA A 73 9.35 -13.09 1.39
C ALA A 73 9.11 -11.57 1.37
N ALA A 74 9.84 -10.81 2.16
CA ALA A 74 9.73 -9.35 2.17
C ALA A 74 10.14 -8.73 0.82
N THR A 75 11.12 -9.30 0.15
CA THR A 75 11.54 -8.85 -1.19
C THR A 75 10.44 -9.09 -2.22
N VAL A 76 9.79 -10.25 -2.21
CA VAL A 76 8.66 -10.55 -3.10
C VAL A 76 7.52 -9.54 -2.88
N ILE A 77 7.17 -9.26 -1.62
CA ILE A 77 6.13 -8.27 -1.30
C ILE A 77 6.53 -6.87 -1.78
N ARG A 78 7.80 -6.46 -1.52
CA ARG A 78 8.32 -5.17 -1.98
C ARG A 78 8.18 -5.03 -3.49
N ASP A 79 8.61 -6.04 -4.25
CA ASP A 79 8.61 -5.99 -5.70
C ASP A 79 7.16 -5.92 -6.23
N ALA A 80 6.25 -6.71 -5.68
CA ALA A 80 4.83 -6.66 -6.04
C ALA A 80 4.18 -5.28 -5.75
N ILE A 81 4.56 -4.63 -4.64
CA ILE A 81 4.08 -3.27 -4.31
C ILE A 81 4.64 -2.24 -5.29
N LEU A 82 5.93 -2.33 -5.64
CA LEU A 82 6.57 -1.40 -6.58
C LEU A 82 6.01 -1.52 -8.01
N ASP A 83 5.54 -2.70 -8.39
CA ASP A 83 4.95 -2.97 -9.70
C ASP A 83 3.44 -2.65 -9.77
N ALA A 84 2.79 -2.37 -8.62
CA ALA A 84 1.37 -2.07 -8.57
C ALA A 84 1.04 -0.72 -9.25
N ASN A 85 -0.07 -0.68 -10.02
CA ASN A 85 -0.56 0.55 -10.65
C ASN A 85 -1.46 1.38 -9.71
N ALA A 86 -2.17 0.72 -8.80
CA ALA A 86 -2.98 1.39 -7.78
C ALA A 86 -2.11 2.12 -6.76
N LEU A 87 -2.60 3.24 -6.22
CA LEU A 87 -1.89 3.97 -5.16
C LEU A 87 -1.72 3.07 -3.92
N THR A 88 -0.48 2.82 -3.52
CA THR A 88 -0.15 1.99 -2.37
C THR A 88 0.12 2.83 -1.11
N ILE A 89 -0.50 2.45 0.01
CA ILE A 89 -0.40 3.17 1.28
C ILE A 89 -0.06 2.20 2.41
N ALA A 90 1.08 2.40 3.05
CA ALA A 90 1.41 1.71 4.29
C ALA A 90 0.78 2.46 5.47
N PHE A 91 -0.16 1.83 6.17
CA PHE A 91 -0.70 2.33 7.42
C PHE A 91 -0.04 1.60 8.61
N VAL A 92 0.95 2.23 9.21
CA VAL A 92 1.67 1.66 10.37
C VAL A 92 0.84 1.88 11.63
N ASN A 93 0.08 0.87 12.03
CA ASN A 93 -0.83 0.95 13.17
C ASN A 93 -0.07 0.94 14.50
N LYS A 94 0.93 0.04 14.68
CA LYS A 94 1.78 -0.01 15.87
C LYS A 94 3.26 -0.09 15.52
N ARG A 95 3.63 -1.03 14.67
CA ARG A 95 5.04 -1.27 14.35
C ARG A 95 5.23 -1.81 12.94
N ALA A 96 6.27 -1.33 12.31
CA ALA A 96 6.78 -1.86 11.05
C ALA A 96 8.29 -2.10 11.21
N ILE A 97 8.65 -3.25 11.78
CA ILE A 97 10.04 -3.57 12.14
C ILE A 97 10.63 -4.50 11.08
N SER A 98 11.93 -4.31 10.76
CA SER A 98 12.69 -5.15 9.83
C SER A 98 11.98 -5.28 8.47
N ALA A 99 11.52 -6.46 8.07
CA ALA A 99 10.76 -6.69 6.84
C ALA A 99 9.52 -5.77 6.73
N GLY A 100 8.85 -5.46 7.85
CA GLY A 100 7.73 -4.52 7.86
C GLY A 100 8.13 -3.10 7.44
N ALA A 101 9.31 -2.64 7.84
CA ALA A 101 9.81 -1.34 7.40
C ALA A 101 10.17 -1.34 5.91
N LEU A 102 10.79 -2.43 5.40
CA LEU A 102 11.06 -2.59 3.97
C LEU A 102 9.79 -2.52 3.12
N ILE A 103 8.76 -3.24 3.53
CA ILE A 103 7.44 -3.26 2.87
C ILE A 103 6.81 -1.86 2.91
N SER A 104 6.87 -1.18 4.07
CA SER A 104 6.33 0.18 4.21
C SER A 104 7.02 1.18 3.29
N LEU A 105 8.35 1.04 3.12
CA LEU A 105 9.17 1.92 2.26
C LEU A 105 8.91 1.68 0.76
N ALA A 106 8.37 0.54 0.38
CA ALA A 106 7.98 0.24 -1.00
C ALA A 106 6.67 0.93 -1.42
N CYS A 107 5.83 1.29 -0.45
CA CYS A 107 4.56 1.96 -0.74
C CYS A 107 4.76 3.43 -1.14
N ASP A 108 3.85 3.96 -1.96
CA ASP A 108 3.86 5.38 -2.39
C ASP A 108 3.69 6.35 -1.22
N LYS A 109 2.97 5.93 -0.18
CA LYS A 109 2.71 6.75 1.02
C LYS A 109 2.83 5.93 2.29
N ILE A 110 3.33 6.58 3.34
CA ILE A 110 3.39 6.01 4.69
C ILE A 110 2.59 6.90 5.63
N VAL A 111 1.64 6.29 6.33
CA VAL A 111 0.84 6.93 7.39
C VAL A 111 1.12 6.17 8.67
N MET A 112 1.42 6.90 9.73
CA MET A 112 1.78 6.31 11.03
C MET A 112 0.83 6.82 12.11
N THR A 113 0.40 5.91 13.00
CA THR A 113 -0.34 6.32 14.20
C THR A 113 0.60 6.96 15.22
N GLN A 114 0.03 7.71 16.17
CA GLN A 114 0.80 8.25 17.28
C GLN A 114 1.47 7.12 18.06
N ALA A 115 2.76 7.28 18.35
CA ALA A 115 3.60 6.29 19.05
C ALA A 115 3.86 4.98 18.27
N SER A 116 3.50 4.89 17.00
CA SER A 116 3.96 3.78 16.16
C SER A 116 5.46 3.88 15.88
N THR A 117 6.09 2.76 15.58
CA THR A 117 7.52 2.65 15.31
C THR A 117 7.80 1.97 13.98
N MET A 118 8.82 2.46 13.26
CA MET A 118 9.29 1.86 12.02
C MET A 118 10.81 1.86 11.98
N GLY A 119 11.42 0.77 11.50
CA GLY A 119 12.87 0.71 11.35
C GLY A 119 13.47 -0.69 11.46
N ALA A 120 14.77 -0.73 11.85
CA ALA A 120 15.54 -1.97 12.02
C ALA A 120 15.61 -2.83 10.74
N THR A 121 15.79 -2.21 9.57
CA THR A 121 15.83 -2.88 8.26
C THR A 121 17.12 -3.64 7.98
N THR A 122 18.14 -3.53 8.83
CA THR A 122 19.39 -4.27 8.65
C THR A 122 19.14 -5.77 8.73
N PRO A 123 19.39 -6.54 7.65
CA PRO A 123 19.20 -7.98 7.67
C PRO A 123 20.19 -8.64 8.62
N VAL A 124 19.69 -9.63 9.38
CA VAL A 124 20.48 -10.47 10.27
C VAL A 124 20.25 -11.94 9.94
N ASP A 125 21.24 -12.79 10.21
CA ASP A 125 21.09 -14.23 10.10
C ASP A 125 20.33 -14.83 11.31
N GLY A 126 20.10 -16.14 11.29
CA GLY A 126 19.41 -16.84 12.38
C GLY A 126 20.10 -16.80 13.75
N SER A 127 21.36 -16.33 13.81
CA SER A 127 22.11 -16.10 15.05
C SER A 127 22.05 -14.64 15.52
N GLY A 128 21.39 -13.76 14.76
CA GLY A 128 21.33 -12.31 15.02
C GLY A 128 22.55 -11.54 14.50
N THR A 129 23.45 -12.20 13.76
CA THR A 129 24.64 -11.55 13.19
C THR A 129 24.22 -10.74 11.94
N LYS A 130 24.76 -9.51 11.83
CA LYS A 130 24.51 -8.64 10.67
C LYS A 130 24.87 -9.36 9.37
N GLY A 131 23.98 -9.31 8.41
CA GLY A 131 24.22 -9.81 7.05
C GLY A 131 25.45 -9.17 6.39
N SER A 132 25.99 -9.80 5.37
CA SER A 132 27.14 -9.25 4.63
C SER A 132 26.83 -7.87 4.07
N ASP A 133 27.84 -7.06 3.83
CA ASP A 133 27.67 -5.72 3.23
C ASP A 133 26.93 -5.78 1.89
N LYS A 134 27.12 -6.87 1.13
CA LYS A 134 26.39 -7.12 -0.10
C LYS A 134 24.89 -7.32 0.15
N THR A 135 24.51 -8.05 1.20
CA THR A 135 23.10 -8.27 1.57
C THR A 135 22.48 -6.97 2.06
N VAL A 136 23.22 -6.19 2.85
CA VAL A 136 22.75 -4.88 3.37
C VAL A 136 22.56 -3.86 2.25
N SER A 137 23.43 -3.86 1.24
CA SER A 137 23.34 -2.92 0.11
C SER A 137 22.23 -3.25 -0.88
N TYR A 138 21.70 -4.48 -0.84
CA TYR A 138 20.58 -4.91 -1.68
C TYR A 138 19.22 -4.45 -1.13
N MET A 139 19.09 -4.26 0.19
CA MET A 139 17.87 -3.87 0.89
C MET A 139 17.67 -2.34 0.88
#